data_7c39dfb30571e5ededf250240a57ca4d
#
_entry.id   7c39dfb30571e5ededf250240a57ca4d
#
_cell.length_a   1.000
_cell.length_b   1.000
_cell.length_c   1.000
_cell.angle_alpha   90.00
_cell.angle_beta   90.00
_cell.angle_gamma   90.00
#
_symmetry.space_group_name_H-M   'P 1'
#
loop_
_entity.id
_entity.type
_entity.pdbx_description
1 polymer ?
#
loop_
_entity_poly.entity_id
_entity_poly.type
_entity_poly.pdbx_seq_one_letter_code
_entity_poly.pdbx_strand_id
1 'polypeptide(L)'
;MKIGVFVPQGWRMDLNSIKLEDQWNTILSAATNIEKLGYESIWVYDHFHTVPKPTQDPTYECWTLMSALSQKTSTVRLGQMCTCNSYRNPAYLTKVASNIDVMSNGRLEYAIGAGWYDHEYRAYGYEYPSAGVRLKMLEESLIIYKKMTTEETPIFKGEYYQIDGAINQPKPIQKPYPPLWVCGGGEKVTLKLLAKYGDYGNWDVDVNGFVEKSNILQDHCENVGRDFDEIGRTLHTNVLIAQNRKDLDTKVERLATYTNIPKDYYYDRPLIGTKEEVFATIEQYKEAGCEYLIAYIPDIVWGDTVNYLSELNKS
;
A
#
# COMPACT_ATOMS: atom_id res chain seq x y z
N MET A 1 -14.40 -9.17 -5.19
CA MET A 1 -13.26 -8.21 -5.04
C MET A 1 -12.61 -8.46 -3.69
N LYS A 2 -11.29 -8.61 -3.63
CA LYS A 2 -10.54 -8.71 -2.37
C LYS A 2 -10.52 -7.37 -1.63
N ILE A 3 -10.42 -7.39 -0.30
CA ILE A 3 -10.32 -6.16 0.49
C ILE A 3 -9.16 -6.29 1.48
N GLY A 4 -8.24 -5.33 1.46
CA GLY A 4 -7.20 -5.13 2.44
C GLY A 4 -7.41 -3.84 3.22
N VAL A 5 -6.90 -3.77 4.44
CA VAL A 5 -7.11 -2.64 5.33
C VAL A 5 -5.80 -2.17 5.94
N PHE A 6 -5.57 -0.86 5.98
CA PHE A 6 -4.44 -0.30 6.71
C PHE A 6 -4.64 -0.45 8.21
N VAL A 7 -3.61 -0.92 8.90
CA VAL A 7 -3.56 -0.81 10.36
C VAL A 7 -3.20 0.62 10.78
N PRO A 8 -3.63 1.09 11.96
CA PRO A 8 -3.19 2.38 12.46
C PRO A 8 -1.66 2.36 12.64
N GLN A 9 -0.97 3.37 12.13
CA GLN A 9 0.49 3.43 12.12
C GLN A 9 1.03 4.76 12.63
N GLY A 10 0.18 5.79 12.69
CA GLY A 10 0.53 7.16 13.07
C GLY A 10 0.73 8.11 11.89
N TRP A 11 1.10 7.62 10.72
CA TRP A 11 1.36 8.47 9.55
C TRP A 11 0.21 9.43 9.20
N ARG A 12 -1.03 8.99 9.33
CA ARG A 12 -2.25 9.79 9.15
C ARG A 12 -2.80 10.34 10.48
N MET A 13 -1.95 10.47 11.50
CA MET A 13 -2.32 10.94 12.83
C MET A 13 -3.35 10.05 13.57
N ASP A 14 -3.53 8.82 13.11
CA ASP A 14 -4.49 7.84 13.64
C ASP A 14 -4.10 7.26 15.02
N LEU A 15 -2.91 7.61 15.54
CA LEU A 15 -2.45 7.26 16.89
C LEU A 15 -2.34 8.46 17.85
N ASN A 16 -2.69 9.68 17.42
CA ASN A 16 -2.47 10.90 18.22
C ASN A 16 -3.20 10.92 19.57
N SER A 17 -4.39 10.31 19.64
CA SER A 17 -5.17 10.23 20.88
C SER A 17 -4.79 9.05 21.78
N ILE A 18 -3.83 8.22 21.36
CA ILE A 18 -3.42 6.99 22.05
C ILE A 18 -2.09 7.24 22.77
N LYS A 19 -2.05 6.92 24.08
CA LYS A 19 -0.82 7.01 24.85
C LYS A 19 0.25 6.08 24.28
N LEU A 20 1.52 6.47 24.37
CA LEU A 20 2.64 5.73 23.79
C LEU A 20 2.67 4.26 24.25
N GLU A 21 2.41 4.01 25.53
CA GLU A 21 2.39 2.67 26.11
C GLU A 21 1.27 1.77 25.55
N ASP A 22 0.20 2.37 25.01
CA ASP A 22 -0.96 1.66 24.47
C ASP A 22 -0.94 1.53 22.94
N GLN A 23 -0.06 2.27 22.24
CA GLN A 23 -0.06 2.34 20.77
C GLN A 23 0.18 0.98 20.12
N TRP A 24 1.20 0.24 20.59
CA TRP A 24 1.47 -1.10 20.06
C TRP A 24 0.27 -2.04 20.23
N ASN A 25 -0.35 -2.04 21.39
CA ASN A 25 -1.54 -2.87 21.64
C ASN A 25 -2.72 -2.44 20.75
N THR A 26 -2.87 -1.16 20.47
CA THR A 26 -3.89 -0.63 19.55
C THR A 26 -3.65 -1.12 18.12
N ILE A 27 -2.42 -1.01 17.62
CA ILE A 27 -2.02 -1.52 16.29
C ILE A 27 -2.30 -3.03 16.19
N LEU A 28 -1.86 -3.79 17.19
CA LEU A 28 -2.01 -5.24 17.22
C LEU A 28 -3.49 -5.65 17.30
N SER A 29 -4.28 -4.94 18.10
CA SER A 29 -5.73 -5.20 18.21
C SER A 29 -6.44 -4.92 16.89
N ALA A 30 -6.09 -3.85 16.18
CA ALA A 30 -6.62 -3.56 14.85
C ALA A 30 -6.24 -4.67 13.85
N ALA A 31 -4.97 -5.08 13.80
CA ALA A 31 -4.50 -6.13 12.89
C ALA A 31 -5.21 -7.46 13.12
N THR A 32 -5.32 -7.89 14.37
CA THR A 32 -6.00 -9.14 14.74
C THR A 32 -7.51 -9.08 14.53
N ASN A 33 -8.14 -7.91 14.70
CA ASN A 33 -9.54 -7.72 14.38
C ASN A 33 -9.80 -7.78 12.88
N ILE A 34 -8.95 -7.15 12.05
CA ILE A 34 -9.00 -7.23 10.59
C ILE A 34 -8.91 -8.69 10.14
N GLU A 35 -7.95 -9.47 10.67
CA GLU A 35 -7.82 -10.89 10.39
C GLU A 35 -9.09 -11.67 10.77
N LYS A 36 -9.62 -11.45 11.97
CA LYS A 36 -10.84 -12.10 12.47
C LYS A 36 -12.08 -11.78 11.63
N LEU A 37 -12.15 -10.60 11.04
CA LEU A 37 -13.24 -10.16 10.16
C LEU A 37 -13.12 -10.74 8.73
N GLY A 38 -12.06 -11.51 8.44
CA GLY A 38 -11.88 -12.19 7.16
C GLY A 38 -11.39 -11.30 6.02
N TYR A 39 -10.73 -10.19 6.33
CA TYR A 39 -10.05 -9.39 5.30
C TYR A 39 -8.86 -10.14 4.70
N GLU A 40 -8.58 -9.88 3.43
CA GLU A 40 -7.49 -10.53 2.70
C GLU A 40 -6.11 -10.12 3.22
N SER A 41 -5.92 -8.84 3.56
CA SER A 41 -4.61 -8.32 3.94
C SER A 41 -4.65 -7.14 4.90
N ILE A 42 -3.53 -6.93 5.58
CA ILE A 42 -3.22 -5.71 6.31
C ILE A 42 -2.10 -4.94 5.62
N TRP A 43 -2.17 -3.60 5.70
CA TRP A 43 -1.26 -2.70 5.00
C TRP A 43 -0.68 -1.64 5.93
N VAL A 44 0.52 -1.16 5.59
CA VAL A 44 1.22 -0.05 6.24
C VAL A 44 1.80 0.90 5.20
N TYR A 45 2.14 2.12 5.60
CA TYR A 45 2.82 3.10 4.77
C TYR A 45 4.33 3.12 5.04
N ASP A 46 5.15 3.40 4.04
CA ASP A 46 6.60 3.56 4.21
C ASP A 46 6.95 5.05 4.34
N HIS A 47 6.65 5.60 5.51
CA HIS A 47 6.87 6.99 5.87
C HIS A 47 7.44 7.10 7.29
N PHE A 48 8.09 8.24 7.58
CA PHE A 48 8.73 8.54 8.87
C PHE A 48 8.04 9.68 9.62
N HIS A 49 7.35 10.56 8.89
CA HIS A 49 6.67 11.74 9.42
C HIS A 49 5.21 11.76 8.98
N THR A 50 4.38 12.41 9.79
CA THR A 50 2.95 12.55 9.53
C THR A 50 2.62 13.38 8.29
N VAL A 51 1.42 13.17 7.74
CA VAL A 51 0.81 14.00 6.69
C VAL A 51 -0.55 14.51 7.17
N PRO A 52 -1.03 15.66 6.64
CA PRO A 52 -0.52 16.49 5.55
C PRO A 52 0.68 17.37 5.91
N LYS A 53 1.01 17.47 7.19
CA LYS A 53 2.16 18.22 7.70
C LYS A 53 2.97 17.33 8.62
N PRO A 54 4.31 17.44 8.59
CA PRO A 54 5.16 16.75 9.55
C PRO A 54 4.92 17.33 10.96
N THR A 55 4.67 16.44 11.91
CA THR A 55 4.48 16.75 13.33
C THR A 55 5.42 15.90 14.19
N GLN A 56 5.40 16.09 15.52
CA GLN A 56 6.11 15.24 16.48
C GLN A 56 5.27 14.00 16.88
N ASP A 57 4.14 13.78 16.21
CA ASP A 57 3.31 12.60 16.46
C ASP A 57 4.00 11.33 15.97
N PRO A 58 3.75 10.19 16.62
CA PRO A 58 4.42 8.94 16.29
C PRO A 58 4.07 8.46 14.88
N THR A 59 5.08 7.94 14.18
CA THR A 59 4.92 7.18 12.93
C THR A 59 5.83 5.95 13.03
N TYR A 60 5.24 4.76 13.05
CA TYR A 60 6.01 3.50 13.14
C TYR A 60 6.66 3.16 11.81
N GLU A 61 7.94 2.74 11.86
CA GLU A 61 8.67 2.35 10.65
C GLU A 61 8.08 1.09 10.03
N CYS A 62 7.92 1.12 8.72
CA CYS A 62 7.17 0.16 7.91
C CYS A 62 7.63 -1.30 8.07
N TRP A 63 8.90 -1.58 7.78
CA TRP A 63 9.41 -2.95 7.71
C TRP A 63 9.60 -3.59 9.08
N THR A 64 9.93 -2.78 10.08
CA THR A 64 9.96 -3.19 11.49
C THR A 64 8.57 -3.58 11.97
N LEU A 65 7.57 -2.74 11.66
CA LEU A 65 6.17 -3.00 12.02
C LEU A 65 5.65 -4.27 11.33
N MET A 66 5.92 -4.44 10.04
CA MET A 66 5.52 -5.65 9.28
C MET A 66 6.16 -6.92 9.86
N SER A 67 7.45 -6.87 10.25
CA SER A 67 8.10 -8.01 10.89
C SER A 67 7.38 -8.43 12.18
N ALA A 68 7.01 -7.46 13.03
CA ALA A 68 6.26 -7.73 14.25
C ALA A 68 4.86 -8.30 13.97
N LEU A 69 4.11 -7.68 13.04
CA LEU A 69 2.77 -8.13 12.66
C LEU A 69 2.76 -9.51 12.00
N SER A 70 3.81 -9.87 11.26
CA SER A 70 3.95 -11.19 10.64
C SER A 70 3.94 -12.33 11.65
N GLN A 71 4.41 -12.08 12.89
CA GLN A 71 4.45 -13.06 13.98
C GLN A 71 3.21 -13.00 14.89
N LYS A 72 2.33 -12.02 14.68
CA LYS A 72 1.11 -11.82 15.48
C LYS A 72 -0.18 -12.10 14.72
N THR A 73 -0.07 -12.36 13.43
CA THR A 73 -1.16 -12.76 12.52
C THR A 73 -0.82 -14.10 11.86
N SER A 74 -1.83 -14.79 11.34
CA SER A 74 -1.67 -16.15 10.82
C SER A 74 -2.14 -16.34 9.38
N THR A 75 -3.15 -15.59 8.96
CA THR A 75 -3.85 -15.78 7.68
C THR A 75 -3.81 -14.55 6.78
N VAL A 76 -3.96 -13.34 7.34
CA VAL A 76 -3.94 -12.11 6.53
C VAL A 76 -2.58 -11.93 5.85
N ARG A 77 -2.62 -11.51 4.60
CA ARG A 77 -1.43 -11.11 3.86
C ARG A 77 -0.91 -9.75 4.40
N LEU A 78 0.33 -9.44 4.11
CA LEU A 78 1.06 -8.31 4.71
C LEU A 78 1.64 -7.46 3.60
N GLY A 79 1.20 -6.22 3.47
CA GLY A 79 1.66 -5.31 2.42
C GLY A 79 2.09 -3.94 2.94
N GLN A 80 2.88 -3.27 2.15
CA GLN A 80 3.18 -1.85 2.33
C GLN A 80 2.74 -1.08 1.09
N MET A 81 2.05 0.05 1.25
CA MET A 81 1.55 0.85 0.13
C MET A 81 2.09 2.29 0.22
N CYS A 82 3.17 2.51 -0.45
CA CYS A 82 4.13 1.54 -0.96
C CYS A 82 5.54 1.86 -0.43
N THR A 83 6.41 0.87 -0.43
CA THR A 83 7.82 1.09 -0.09
C THR A 83 8.42 2.17 -0.98
N CYS A 84 9.07 3.14 -0.37
CA CYS A 84 9.83 4.16 -1.06
C CYS A 84 11.17 3.56 -1.53
N ASN A 85 11.33 3.46 -2.85
CA ASN A 85 12.53 2.87 -3.46
C ASN A 85 13.84 3.50 -2.97
N SER A 86 13.84 4.81 -2.73
CA SER A 86 15.07 5.56 -2.44
C SER A 86 15.52 5.49 -1.00
N TYR A 87 14.70 4.97 -0.06
CA TYR A 87 15.07 4.93 1.36
C TYR A 87 15.99 3.77 1.72
N ARG A 88 16.13 2.77 0.83
CA ARG A 88 16.95 1.57 1.08
C ARG A 88 17.64 1.11 -0.19
N ASN A 89 18.84 0.53 -0.05
CA ASN A 89 19.46 -0.18 -1.17
C ASN A 89 18.56 -1.34 -1.61
N PRO A 90 18.26 -1.51 -2.91
CA PRO A 90 17.31 -2.50 -3.39
C PRO A 90 17.71 -3.96 -3.09
N ALA A 91 19.00 -4.26 -3.05
CA ALA A 91 19.46 -5.59 -2.68
C ALA A 91 19.21 -5.88 -1.19
N TYR A 92 19.51 -4.92 -0.31
CA TYR A 92 19.20 -5.02 1.11
C TYR A 92 17.68 -5.13 1.33
N LEU A 93 16.89 -4.32 0.64
CA LEU A 93 15.44 -4.34 0.74
C LEU A 93 14.86 -5.69 0.30
N THR A 94 15.35 -6.27 -0.79
CA THR A 94 14.95 -7.60 -1.26
C THR A 94 15.28 -8.68 -0.21
N LYS A 95 16.40 -8.54 0.50
CA LYS A 95 16.77 -9.45 1.59
C LYS A 95 15.79 -9.37 2.76
N VAL A 96 15.40 -8.15 3.16
CA VAL A 96 14.39 -7.90 4.20
C VAL A 96 13.03 -8.51 3.79
N ALA A 97 12.59 -8.23 2.56
CA ALA A 97 11.35 -8.77 2.01
C ALA A 97 11.32 -10.30 2.00
N SER A 98 12.40 -10.94 1.55
CA SER A 98 12.52 -12.41 1.56
C SER A 98 12.41 -13.00 2.98
N ASN A 99 13.01 -12.33 3.97
CA ASN A 99 12.92 -12.78 5.36
C ASN A 99 11.47 -12.66 5.90
N ILE A 100 10.78 -11.56 5.62
CA ILE A 100 9.38 -11.38 6.05
C ILE A 100 8.49 -12.42 5.36
N ASP A 101 8.72 -12.70 4.08
CA ASP A 101 7.97 -13.75 3.38
C ASP A 101 8.12 -15.11 4.07
N VAL A 102 9.34 -15.49 4.41
CA VAL A 102 9.60 -16.76 5.15
C VAL A 102 8.98 -16.72 6.55
N MET A 103 9.19 -15.65 7.31
CA MET A 103 8.68 -15.52 8.68
C MET A 103 7.14 -15.49 8.74
N SER A 104 6.50 -14.97 7.70
CA SER A 104 5.04 -14.93 7.58
C SER A 104 4.43 -16.18 6.92
N ASN A 105 5.24 -17.18 6.55
CA ASN A 105 4.81 -18.35 5.80
C ASN A 105 4.15 -17.99 4.44
N GLY A 106 4.81 -17.13 3.65
CA GLY A 106 4.40 -16.81 2.28
C GLY A 106 3.24 -15.82 2.18
N ARG A 107 3.12 -14.86 3.12
CA ARG A 107 2.03 -13.88 3.13
C ARG A 107 2.43 -12.47 2.69
N LEU A 108 3.68 -12.24 2.28
CA LEU A 108 4.13 -10.93 1.86
C LEU A 108 3.50 -10.50 0.53
N GLU A 109 3.06 -9.25 0.45
CA GLU A 109 2.78 -8.46 -0.74
C GLU A 109 3.88 -7.40 -0.86
N TYR A 110 4.70 -7.46 -1.91
CA TYR A 110 5.83 -6.54 -2.07
C TYR A 110 5.45 -5.37 -2.98
N ALA A 111 5.06 -4.24 -2.38
CA ALA A 111 4.67 -3.06 -3.12
C ALA A 111 5.74 -1.96 -3.05
N ILE A 112 6.13 -1.39 -4.21
CA ILE A 112 7.20 -0.42 -4.33
C ILE A 112 6.83 0.72 -5.28
N GLY A 113 7.30 1.93 -4.97
CA GLY A 113 7.12 3.13 -5.78
C GLY A 113 8.35 4.03 -5.78
N ALA A 114 8.35 5.03 -6.65
CA ALA A 114 9.50 5.92 -6.84
C ALA A 114 9.78 6.89 -5.67
N GLY A 115 8.85 7.02 -4.72
CA GLY A 115 8.92 8.01 -3.65
C GLY A 115 8.49 9.42 -4.09
N TRP A 116 8.00 10.22 -3.15
CA TRP A 116 7.44 11.55 -3.44
C TRP A 116 7.61 12.58 -2.33
N TYR A 117 7.72 12.15 -1.07
CA TYR A 117 7.66 13.05 0.09
C TYR A 117 9.03 13.70 0.37
N ASP A 118 9.37 14.72 -0.40
CA ASP A 118 10.62 15.49 -0.36
C ASP A 118 11.05 15.88 1.07
N HIS A 119 10.10 16.24 1.95
CA HIS A 119 10.41 16.56 3.34
C HIS A 119 11.17 15.45 4.07
N GLU A 120 10.74 14.18 3.92
CA GLU A 120 11.41 13.05 4.58
C GLU A 120 12.80 12.79 4.01
N TYR A 121 12.99 12.92 2.70
CA TYR A 121 14.31 12.79 2.07
C TYR A 121 15.30 13.77 2.70
N ARG A 122 14.94 15.05 2.78
CA ARG A 122 15.80 16.07 3.37
C ARG A 122 16.03 15.85 4.87
N ALA A 123 14.98 15.52 5.61
CA ALA A 123 15.05 15.35 7.06
C ALA A 123 15.95 14.18 7.47
N TYR A 124 15.94 13.09 6.70
CA TYR A 124 16.75 11.89 6.95
C TYR A 124 18.08 11.85 6.17
N GLY A 125 18.42 12.91 5.43
CA GLY A 125 19.69 13.02 4.71
C GLY A 125 19.75 12.16 3.44
N TYR A 126 18.60 11.78 2.87
CA TYR A 126 18.55 11.12 1.57
C TYR A 126 18.63 12.15 0.44
N GLU A 127 19.27 11.79 -0.66
CA GLU A 127 19.19 12.57 -1.90
C GLU A 127 17.77 12.53 -2.47
N TYR A 128 17.26 13.68 -2.93
CA TYR A 128 15.98 13.79 -3.62
C TYR A 128 16.18 14.14 -5.09
N PRO A 129 16.51 13.17 -5.93
CA PRO A 129 16.71 13.41 -7.36
C PRO A 129 15.38 13.72 -8.07
N SER A 130 15.47 14.17 -9.33
CA SER A 130 14.29 14.44 -10.14
C SER A 130 13.39 13.20 -10.26
N ALA A 131 12.09 13.40 -10.51
CA ALA A 131 11.15 12.31 -10.68
C ALA A 131 11.57 11.32 -11.77
N GLY A 132 12.15 11.82 -12.88
CA GLY A 132 12.66 10.97 -13.95
C GLY A 132 13.81 10.06 -13.50
N VAL A 133 14.72 10.57 -12.66
CA VAL A 133 15.82 9.78 -12.08
C VAL A 133 15.26 8.75 -11.10
N ARG A 134 14.35 9.15 -10.20
CA ARG A 134 13.72 8.21 -9.26
C ARG A 134 12.96 7.06 -9.95
N LEU A 135 12.35 7.33 -11.12
CA LEU A 135 11.68 6.30 -11.92
C LEU A 135 12.67 5.35 -12.60
N LYS A 136 13.82 5.83 -13.07
CA LYS A 136 14.89 4.94 -13.56
C LYS A 136 15.49 4.08 -12.44
N MET A 137 15.72 4.67 -11.26
CA MET A 137 16.14 3.93 -10.07
C MET A 137 15.11 2.85 -9.69
N LEU A 138 13.82 3.15 -9.79
CA LEU A 138 12.75 2.16 -9.56
C LEU A 138 12.85 1.00 -10.56
N GLU A 139 13.03 1.27 -11.86
CA GLU A 139 13.17 0.20 -12.87
C GLU A 139 14.33 -0.75 -12.54
N GLU A 140 15.50 -0.22 -12.18
CA GLU A 140 16.64 -1.04 -11.76
C GLU A 140 16.35 -1.88 -10.51
N SER A 141 15.62 -1.31 -9.56
CA SER A 141 15.22 -2.03 -8.33
C SER A 141 14.25 -3.17 -8.61
N LEU A 142 13.30 -3.00 -9.54
CA LEU A 142 12.39 -4.07 -9.97
C LEU A 142 13.17 -5.24 -10.62
N ILE A 143 14.19 -4.94 -11.41
CA ILE A 143 15.07 -5.95 -12.01
C ILE A 143 15.88 -6.67 -10.93
N ILE A 144 16.49 -5.92 -10.00
CA ILE A 144 17.27 -6.49 -8.89
C ILE A 144 16.37 -7.40 -8.01
N TYR A 145 15.16 -6.96 -7.68
CA TYR A 145 14.20 -7.76 -6.91
C TYR A 145 13.92 -9.11 -7.59
N LYS A 146 13.57 -9.09 -8.88
CA LYS A 146 13.30 -10.33 -9.63
C LYS A 146 14.53 -11.24 -9.67
N LYS A 147 15.69 -10.69 -10.00
CA LYS A 147 16.94 -11.48 -10.06
C LYS A 147 17.30 -12.09 -8.70
N MET A 148 17.28 -11.29 -7.64
CA MET A 148 17.65 -11.79 -6.30
C MET A 148 16.69 -12.81 -5.73
N THR A 149 15.41 -12.76 -6.10
CA THR A 149 14.41 -13.74 -5.65
C THR A 149 14.43 -15.04 -6.44
N THR A 150 14.87 -15.03 -7.69
CA THR A 150 14.82 -16.20 -8.60
C THR A 150 16.18 -16.83 -8.90
N GLU A 151 17.26 -16.04 -8.99
CA GLU A 151 18.60 -16.52 -9.34
C GLU A 151 19.44 -16.83 -8.08
N GLU A 152 20.37 -17.79 -8.17
CA GLU A 152 21.26 -18.18 -7.05
C GLU A 152 22.34 -17.13 -6.81
N THR A 153 23.00 -16.68 -7.86
CA THR A 153 24.09 -15.71 -7.84
C THR A 153 23.81 -14.57 -8.83
N PRO A 154 22.83 -13.72 -8.55
CA PRO A 154 22.40 -12.67 -9.48
C PRO A 154 23.49 -11.62 -9.67
N ILE A 155 23.67 -11.21 -10.94
CA ILE A 155 24.53 -10.10 -11.33
C ILE A 155 23.66 -9.07 -12.04
N PHE A 156 23.83 -7.80 -11.69
CA PHE A 156 23.22 -6.67 -12.37
C PHE A 156 24.12 -5.45 -12.27
N LYS A 157 24.30 -4.74 -13.38
CA LYS A 157 25.04 -3.48 -13.44
C LYS A 157 24.19 -2.43 -14.15
N GLY A 158 23.59 -1.55 -13.37
CA GLY A 158 22.79 -0.43 -13.85
C GLY A 158 23.53 0.90 -13.81
N GLU A 159 22.79 1.98 -14.04
CA GLU A 159 23.26 3.36 -13.91
C GLU A 159 23.31 3.79 -12.42
N TYR A 160 22.37 3.30 -11.61
CA TYR A 160 22.18 3.71 -10.20
C TYR A 160 22.53 2.61 -9.21
N TYR A 161 22.30 1.36 -9.56
CA TYR A 161 22.52 0.22 -8.68
C TYR A 161 23.32 -0.88 -9.35
N GLN A 162 24.06 -1.61 -8.53
CA GLN A 162 24.75 -2.81 -8.99
C GLN A 162 24.74 -3.89 -7.91
N ILE A 163 24.69 -5.15 -8.33
CA ILE A 163 24.91 -6.34 -7.51
C ILE A 163 25.87 -7.27 -8.26
N ASP A 164 26.74 -7.96 -7.51
CA ASP A 164 27.71 -8.91 -8.02
C ASP A 164 27.67 -10.18 -7.16
N GLY A 165 26.90 -11.17 -7.61
CA GLY A 165 26.73 -12.44 -6.91
C GLY A 165 25.99 -12.32 -5.55
N ALA A 166 25.02 -11.42 -5.41
CA ALA A 166 24.30 -11.17 -4.16
C ALA A 166 23.49 -12.38 -3.72
N ILE A 167 24.00 -13.15 -2.77
CA ILE A 167 23.32 -14.35 -2.24
C ILE A 167 22.12 -13.92 -1.39
N ASN A 168 20.91 -14.26 -1.85
CA ASN A 168 19.66 -14.03 -1.13
C ASN A 168 19.11 -15.36 -0.59
N GLN A 169 19.62 -15.78 0.58
CA GLN A 169 19.13 -16.93 1.33
C GLN A 169 18.71 -16.49 2.75
N PRO A 170 17.53 -16.93 3.26
CA PRO A 170 16.57 -17.80 2.56
C PRO A 170 15.92 -17.11 1.36
N LYS A 171 15.61 -17.87 0.32
CA LYS A 171 14.72 -17.42 -0.76
C LYS A 171 13.29 -17.31 -0.23
N PRO A 172 12.44 -16.46 -0.83
CA PRO A 172 11.02 -16.42 -0.48
C PRO A 172 10.35 -17.80 -0.61
N ILE A 173 9.33 -18.02 0.23
CA ILE A 173 8.45 -19.21 0.13
C ILE A 173 7.61 -19.12 -1.14
N GLN A 174 7.04 -17.94 -1.41
CA GLN A 174 6.21 -17.71 -2.59
C GLN A 174 7.04 -17.85 -3.88
N LYS A 175 6.45 -18.48 -4.91
CA LYS A 175 7.11 -18.75 -6.18
C LYS A 175 6.33 -18.13 -7.34
N PRO A 176 7.04 -17.54 -8.30
CA PRO A 176 8.50 -17.40 -8.40
C PRO A 176 9.07 -16.39 -7.38
N TYR A 177 8.27 -15.49 -6.85
CA TYR A 177 8.56 -14.46 -5.82
C TYR A 177 7.25 -13.98 -5.17
N PRO A 178 7.29 -13.27 -4.02
CA PRO A 178 6.12 -12.56 -3.49
C PRO A 178 5.54 -11.60 -4.53
N PRO A 179 4.20 -11.49 -4.65
CA PRO A 179 3.57 -10.62 -5.64
C PRO A 179 4.17 -9.21 -5.64
N LEU A 180 4.55 -8.74 -6.83
CA LEU A 180 5.23 -7.48 -7.05
C LEU A 180 4.22 -6.40 -7.46
N TRP A 181 3.98 -5.43 -6.58
CA TRP A 181 3.11 -4.29 -6.84
C TRP A 181 3.94 -3.10 -7.29
N VAL A 182 3.63 -2.55 -8.46
CA VAL A 182 4.23 -1.30 -8.95
C VAL A 182 3.25 -0.17 -8.71
N CYS A 183 3.58 0.72 -7.76
CA CYS A 183 2.66 1.72 -7.26
C CYS A 183 2.88 3.10 -7.88
N GLY A 184 1.77 3.78 -8.13
CA GLY A 184 1.72 5.13 -8.69
C GLY A 184 0.99 5.19 -10.02
N GLY A 185 0.33 6.33 -10.26
CA GLY A 185 -0.54 6.55 -11.43
C GLY A 185 0.13 7.22 -12.62
N GLY A 186 1.47 7.27 -12.68
CA GLY A 186 2.21 7.93 -13.76
C GLY A 186 2.08 7.20 -15.10
N GLU A 187 1.31 7.78 -16.03
CA GLU A 187 0.87 7.14 -17.27
C GLU A 187 2.00 6.73 -18.21
N LYS A 188 3.00 7.61 -18.37
CA LYS A 188 4.06 7.41 -19.36
C LYS A 188 5.16 6.44 -18.93
N VAL A 189 5.43 6.35 -17.62
CA VAL A 189 6.56 5.57 -17.11
C VAL A 189 6.09 4.53 -16.10
N THR A 190 5.34 4.91 -15.05
CA THR A 190 4.97 3.97 -14.00
C THR A 190 4.09 2.83 -14.54
N LEU A 191 3.06 3.15 -15.35
CA LEU A 191 2.21 2.11 -15.96
C LEU A 191 2.99 1.25 -16.97
N LYS A 192 4.00 1.81 -17.66
CA LYS A 192 4.91 1.02 -18.49
C LYS A 192 5.79 0.08 -17.67
N LEU A 193 6.29 0.51 -16.50
CA LEU A 193 7.04 -0.37 -15.59
C LEU A 193 6.15 -1.47 -15.02
N LEU A 194 4.89 -1.12 -14.68
CA LEU A 194 3.89 -2.10 -14.29
C LEU A 194 3.68 -3.16 -15.36
N ALA A 195 3.44 -2.76 -16.61
CA ALA A 195 3.28 -3.67 -17.75
C ALA A 195 4.48 -4.61 -17.94
N LYS A 196 5.71 -4.11 -17.71
CA LYS A 196 6.93 -4.90 -17.87
C LYS A 196 7.23 -5.85 -16.70
N TYR A 197 6.96 -5.42 -15.47
CA TYR A 197 7.55 -6.07 -14.30
C TYR A 197 6.57 -6.43 -13.20
N GLY A 198 5.46 -5.68 -13.04
CA GLY A 198 4.56 -5.83 -11.91
C GLY A 198 3.50 -6.91 -12.07
N ASP A 199 3.01 -7.43 -10.96
CA ASP A 199 1.86 -8.35 -10.91
C ASP A 199 0.58 -7.60 -10.52
N TYR A 200 0.72 -6.47 -9.80
CA TYR A 200 -0.39 -5.60 -9.40
C TYR A 200 -0.05 -4.13 -9.61
N GLY A 201 -1.03 -3.36 -10.09
CA GLY A 201 -1.00 -1.89 -10.13
C GLY A 201 -1.96 -1.30 -9.11
N ASN A 202 -1.60 -0.13 -8.51
CA ASN A 202 -2.43 0.50 -7.50
C ASN A 202 -2.60 2.00 -7.76
N TRP A 203 -3.83 2.48 -7.70
CA TRP A 203 -4.20 3.87 -7.97
C TRP A 203 -5.13 4.43 -6.89
N ASP A 204 -5.11 5.77 -6.69
CA ASP A 204 -6.06 6.54 -5.88
C ASP A 204 -6.78 7.52 -6.82
N VAL A 205 -7.84 7.06 -7.45
CA VAL A 205 -8.62 7.78 -8.47
C VAL A 205 -10.11 7.43 -8.33
N ASP A 206 -10.99 8.24 -8.94
CA ASP A 206 -12.41 7.89 -9.07
C ASP A 206 -12.64 6.77 -10.11
N VAL A 207 -13.88 6.33 -10.29
CA VAL A 207 -14.24 5.22 -11.19
C VAL A 207 -13.82 5.50 -12.63
N ASN A 208 -14.02 6.74 -13.12
CA ASN A 208 -13.64 7.11 -14.48
C ASN A 208 -12.12 7.10 -14.66
N GLY A 209 -11.40 7.67 -13.71
CA GLY A 209 -9.94 7.61 -13.67
C GLY A 209 -9.40 6.18 -13.58
N PHE A 210 -10.12 5.28 -12.89
CA PHE A 210 -9.74 3.85 -12.84
C PHE A 210 -9.85 3.18 -14.21
N VAL A 211 -10.93 3.44 -14.94
CA VAL A 211 -11.10 2.95 -16.34
C VAL A 211 -10.02 3.55 -17.25
N GLU A 212 -9.75 4.85 -17.16
CA GLU A 212 -8.69 5.51 -17.94
C GLU A 212 -7.31 4.90 -17.71
N LYS A 213 -6.93 4.71 -16.43
CA LYS A 213 -5.64 4.06 -16.09
C LYS A 213 -5.57 2.63 -16.58
N SER A 214 -6.68 1.89 -16.53
CA SER A 214 -6.77 0.53 -17.06
C SER A 214 -6.53 0.48 -18.56
N ASN A 215 -7.15 1.38 -19.34
CA ASN A 215 -6.97 1.48 -20.78
C ASN A 215 -5.51 1.82 -21.15
N ILE A 216 -4.89 2.79 -20.45
CA ILE A 216 -3.49 3.15 -20.68
C ILE A 216 -2.55 1.98 -20.33
N LEU A 217 -2.85 1.23 -19.27
CA LEU A 217 -2.09 0.03 -18.93
C LEU A 217 -2.22 -1.04 -20.01
N GLN A 218 -3.41 -1.23 -20.58
CA GLN A 218 -3.65 -2.17 -21.68
C GLN A 218 -2.78 -1.83 -22.89
N ASP A 219 -2.76 -0.56 -23.30
CA ASP A 219 -1.88 -0.08 -24.39
C ASP A 219 -0.40 -0.39 -24.11
N HIS A 220 0.05 -0.22 -22.87
CA HIS A 220 1.43 -0.57 -22.50
C HIS A 220 1.68 -2.07 -22.53
N CYS A 221 0.71 -2.89 -22.13
CA CYS A 221 0.82 -4.36 -22.19
C CYS A 221 0.93 -4.84 -23.65
N GLU A 222 0.12 -4.31 -24.55
CA GLU A 222 0.21 -4.59 -25.98
C GLU A 222 1.61 -4.22 -26.55
N ASN A 223 2.14 -3.05 -26.17
CA ASN A 223 3.46 -2.59 -26.63
C ASN A 223 4.63 -3.45 -26.13
N VAL A 224 4.48 -4.16 -25.01
CA VAL A 224 5.53 -5.03 -24.45
C VAL A 224 5.25 -6.52 -24.67
N GLY A 225 4.13 -6.87 -25.28
CA GLY A 225 3.74 -8.25 -25.57
C GLY A 225 3.34 -9.05 -24.34
N ARG A 226 2.70 -8.40 -23.35
CA ARG A 226 2.20 -9.03 -22.13
C ARG A 226 0.68 -9.07 -22.12
N ASP A 227 0.11 -10.15 -21.60
CA ASP A 227 -1.32 -10.25 -21.38
C ASP A 227 -1.75 -9.26 -20.26
N PHE A 228 -2.72 -8.40 -20.59
CA PHE A 228 -3.27 -7.42 -19.67
C PHE A 228 -3.98 -8.08 -18.46
N ASP A 229 -4.62 -9.22 -18.67
CA ASP A 229 -5.36 -9.92 -17.62
C ASP A 229 -4.47 -10.63 -16.59
N GLU A 230 -3.14 -10.70 -16.84
CA GLU A 230 -2.16 -11.15 -15.85
C GLU A 230 -1.89 -10.10 -14.77
N ILE A 231 -2.33 -8.84 -14.95
CA ILE A 231 -2.03 -7.75 -14.03
C ILE A 231 -3.28 -7.38 -13.22
N GLY A 232 -3.24 -7.64 -11.92
CA GLY A 232 -4.29 -7.23 -11.01
C GLY A 232 -4.35 -5.69 -10.89
N ARG A 233 -5.55 -5.14 -11.06
CA ARG A 233 -5.83 -3.70 -10.98
C ARG A 233 -6.51 -3.39 -9.67
N THR A 234 -5.91 -2.46 -8.91
CA THR A 234 -6.29 -2.25 -7.52
C THR A 234 -6.51 -0.78 -7.20
N LEU A 235 -7.38 -0.52 -6.25
CA LEU A 235 -7.71 0.81 -5.74
C LEU A 235 -7.15 0.97 -4.32
N HIS A 236 -6.47 2.08 -4.07
CA HIS A 236 -6.16 2.54 -2.71
C HIS A 236 -6.91 3.84 -2.45
N THR A 237 -7.77 3.89 -1.44
CA THR A 237 -8.48 5.12 -1.09
C THR A 237 -8.97 5.13 0.35
N ASN A 238 -9.45 6.32 0.81
CA ASN A 238 -10.11 6.45 2.09
C ASN A 238 -11.50 5.81 2.05
N VAL A 239 -11.84 5.04 3.08
CA VAL A 239 -13.16 4.46 3.26
C VAL A 239 -13.72 4.87 4.62
N LEU A 240 -14.86 5.54 4.64
CA LEU A 240 -15.58 5.90 5.85
C LEU A 240 -17.07 5.61 5.65
N ILE A 241 -17.62 4.71 6.47
CA ILE A 241 -19.00 4.27 6.37
C ILE A 241 -19.78 4.75 7.59
N ALA A 242 -20.92 5.36 7.35
CA ALA A 242 -21.85 5.83 8.36
C ALA A 242 -23.23 5.21 8.19
N GLN A 243 -24.00 5.11 9.30
CA GLN A 243 -25.37 4.60 9.26
C GLN A 243 -26.34 5.53 8.53
N ASN A 244 -26.10 6.84 8.61
CA ASN A 244 -26.89 7.89 7.99
C ASN A 244 -26.08 9.18 7.90
N ARG A 245 -26.63 10.21 7.23
CA ARG A 245 -25.95 11.51 7.04
C ARG A 245 -25.55 12.20 8.35
N LYS A 246 -26.37 12.16 9.37
CA LYS A 246 -26.04 12.76 10.68
C LYS A 246 -24.85 12.08 11.34
N ASP A 247 -24.76 10.76 11.24
CA ASP A 247 -23.62 9.98 11.72
C ASP A 247 -22.36 10.30 10.90
N LEU A 248 -22.49 10.40 9.58
CA LEU A 248 -21.41 10.82 8.69
C LEU A 248 -20.84 12.18 9.09
N ASP A 249 -21.71 13.17 9.27
CA ASP A 249 -21.32 14.53 9.67
C ASP A 249 -20.58 14.52 11.01
N THR A 250 -21.03 13.71 11.96
CA THR A 250 -20.37 13.54 13.27
C THR A 250 -18.97 12.94 13.13
N LYS A 251 -18.82 11.89 12.31
CA LYS A 251 -17.54 11.24 12.05
C LYS A 251 -16.57 12.20 11.34
N VAL A 252 -17.03 12.89 10.30
CA VAL A 252 -16.22 13.86 9.55
C VAL A 252 -15.81 15.04 10.42
N GLU A 253 -16.70 15.57 11.28
CA GLU A 253 -16.37 16.64 12.24
C GLU A 253 -15.23 16.21 13.17
N ARG A 254 -15.36 15.01 13.74
CA ARG A 254 -14.31 14.44 14.60
C ARG A 254 -12.98 14.30 13.90
N LEU A 255 -12.98 13.76 12.66
CA LEU A 255 -11.77 13.61 11.83
C LEU A 255 -11.14 14.97 11.53
N ALA A 256 -11.92 15.92 11.03
CA ALA A 256 -11.44 17.26 10.68
C ALA A 256 -10.81 17.99 11.89
N THR A 257 -11.41 17.81 13.07
CA THR A 257 -10.92 18.41 14.32
C THR A 257 -9.54 17.88 14.70
N TYR A 258 -9.34 16.57 14.66
CA TYR A 258 -8.09 16.00 15.18
C TYR A 258 -6.98 15.93 14.13
N THR A 259 -7.31 15.82 12.83
CA THR A 259 -6.32 15.83 11.75
C THR A 259 -5.98 17.22 11.24
N ASN A 260 -6.82 18.23 11.59
CA ASN A 260 -6.78 19.57 11.02
C ASN A 260 -6.88 19.58 9.48
N ILE A 261 -7.56 18.60 8.90
CA ILE A 261 -7.88 18.50 7.48
C ILE A 261 -9.31 19.03 7.27
N PRO A 262 -9.56 19.91 6.28
CA PRO A 262 -10.90 20.44 5.99
C PRO A 262 -11.92 19.32 5.73
N LYS A 263 -13.18 19.53 6.15
CA LYS A 263 -14.27 18.56 5.98
C LYS A 263 -14.51 18.19 4.51
N ASP A 264 -14.38 19.16 3.61
CA ASP A 264 -14.57 18.96 2.17
C ASP A 264 -13.63 17.89 1.61
N TYR A 265 -12.41 17.80 2.15
CA TYR A 265 -11.48 16.73 1.79
C TYR A 265 -12.09 15.33 1.97
N TYR A 266 -12.88 15.12 3.03
CA TYR A 266 -13.53 13.85 3.28
C TYR A 266 -14.74 13.64 2.38
N TYR A 267 -15.59 14.67 2.24
CA TYR A 267 -16.80 14.58 1.40
C TYR A 267 -16.50 14.42 -0.10
N ASP A 268 -15.34 14.87 -0.56
CA ASP A 268 -14.90 14.71 -1.96
C ASP A 268 -14.36 13.31 -2.29
N ARG A 269 -14.31 12.39 -1.30
CA ARG A 269 -13.80 11.04 -1.53
C ARG A 269 -14.90 10.07 -1.92
N PRO A 270 -14.65 9.19 -2.93
CA PRO A 270 -15.71 8.36 -3.53
C PRO A 270 -16.27 7.29 -2.58
N LEU A 271 -15.51 6.86 -1.58
CA LEU A 271 -15.91 5.81 -0.62
C LEU A 271 -16.13 6.38 0.80
N ILE A 272 -16.60 7.64 0.90
CA ILE A 272 -17.02 8.26 2.14
C ILE A 272 -18.52 8.60 2.04
N GLY A 273 -19.35 7.93 2.86
CA GLY A 273 -20.81 8.09 2.76
C GLY A 273 -21.59 7.19 3.70
N THR A 274 -22.87 7.08 3.43
CA THR A 274 -23.70 6.03 4.05
C THR A 274 -23.29 4.66 3.50
N LYS A 275 -23.67 3.61 4.20
CA LYS A 275 -23.37 2.23 3.80
C LYS A 275 -23.86 1.94 2.37
N GLU A 276 -25.07 2.36 2.04
CA GLU A 276 -25.66 2.13 0.72
C GLU A 276 -24.87 2.84 -0.37
N GLU A 277 -24.45 4.08 -0.15
CA GLU A 277 -23.67 4.86 -1.12
C GLU A 277 -22.29 4.27 -1.35
N VAL A 278 -21.57 3.93 -0.27
CA VAL A 278 -20.23 3.34 -0.36
C VAL A 278 -20.29 1.98 -1.06
N PHE A 279 -21.25 1.12 -0.73
CA PHE A 279 -21.38 -0.19 -1.36
C PHE A 279 -21.74 -0.06 -2.85
N ALA A 280 -22.64 0.85 -3.21
CA ALA A 280 -22.96 1.12 -4.61
C ALA A 280 -21.73 1.59 -5.41
N THR A 281 -20.89 2.44 -4.81
CA THR A 281 -19.66 2.91 -5.47
C THR A 281 -18.61 1.78 -5.57
N ILE A 282 -18.51 0.91 -4.58
CA ILE A 282 -17.63 -0.28 -4.63
C ILE A 282 -18.05 -1.22 -5.78
N GLU A 283 -19.35 -1.42 -6.01
CA GLU A 283 -19.81 -2.21 -7.16
C GLU A 283 -19.42 -1.57 -8.50
N GLN A 284 -19.48 -0.23 -8.64
CA GLN A 284 -19.01 0.45 -9.84
C GLN A 284 -17.50 0.21 -10.11
N TYR A 285 -16.65 0.21 -9.06
CA TYR A 285 -15.25 -0.16 -9.22
C TYR A 285 -15.05 -1.61 -9.62
N LYS A 286 -15.86 -2.54 -9.08
CA LYS A 286 -15.83 -3.95 -9.53
C LYS A 286 -16.19 -4.08 -11.00
N GLU A 287 -17.26 -3.41 -11.44
CA GLU A 287 -17.67 -3.39 -12.85
C GLU A 287 -16.61 -2.78 -13.76
N ALA A 288 -15.84 -1.79 -13.25
CA ALA A 288 -14.69 -1.21 -13.92
C ALA A 288 -13.45 -2.14 -13.94
N GLY A 289 -13.52 -3.32 -13.33
CA GLY A 289 -12.44 -4.30 -13.28
C GLY A 289 -11.47 -4.14 -12.10
N CYS A 290 -11.87 -3.46 -11.04
CA CYS A 290 -11.09 -3.42 -9.81
C CYS A 290 -11.18 -4.76 -9.07
N GLU A 291 -10.04 -5.40 -8.86
CA GLU A 291 -9.97 -6.73 -8.24
C GLU A 291 -9.70 -6.67 -6.73
N TYR A 292 -9.10 -5.58 -6.27
CA TYR A 292 -8.64 -5.45 -4.89
C TYR A 292 -8.76 -4.00 -4.41
N LEU A 293 -9.50 -3.78 -3.33
CA LEU A 293 -9.59 -2.51 -2.61
C LEU A 293 -8.62 -2.53 -1.43
N ILE A 294 -7.71 -1.58 -1.37
CA ILE A 294 -6.85 -1.32 -0.21
C ILE A 294 -7.40 -0.10 0.53
N ALA A 295 -8.15 -0.36 1.59
CA ALA A 295 -8.92 0.66 2.31
C ALA A 295 -8.10 1.30 3.44
N TYR A 296 -7.88 2.62 3.37
CA TYR A 296 -7.53 3.39 4.56
C TYR A 296 -8.83 3.79 5.28
N ILE A 297 -8.98 3.33 6.52
CA ILE A 297 -10.16 3.55 7.35
C ILE A 297 -9.82 4.59 8.42
N PRO A 298 -10.20 5.87 8.27
CA PRO A 298 -9.80 6.93 9.19
C PRO A 298 -10.33 6.75 10.62
N ASP A 299 -11.44 6.05 10.79
CA ASP A 299 -12.07 5.78 12.11
C ASP A 299 -11.71 4.41 12.69
N ILE A 300 -10.68 3.73 12.18
CA ILE A 300 -10.32 2.34 12.54
C ILE A 300 -10.08 2.13 14.03
N VAL A 301 -9.63 3.15 14.75
CA VAL A 301 -9.32 3.07 16.19
C VAL A 301 -10.56 3.29 17.07
N TRP A 302 -11.59 4.01 16.56
CA TRP A 302 -12.71 4.44 17.38
C TRP A 302 -14.09 4.27 16.74
N GLY A 303 -14.15 3.91 15.46
CA GLY A 303 -15.38 3.78 14.69
C GLY A 303 -15.71 2.34 14.33
N ASP A 304 -16.68 2.20 13.47
CA ASP A 304 -17.30 0.93 13.08
C ASP A 304 -17.22 0.65 11.57
N THR A 305 -16.56 1.53 10.78
CA THR A 305 -16.39 1.36 9.34
C THR A 305 -15.79 0.00 9.00
N VAL A 306 -14.79 -0.47 9.76
CA VAL A 306 -14.17 -1.78 9.55
C VAL A 306 -15.17 -2.93 9.66
N ASN A 307 -16.18 -2.82 10.53
CA ASN A 307 -17.22 -3.85 10.67
C ASN A 307 -18.21 -3.80 9.50
N TYR A 308 -18.67 -2.61 9.09
CA TYR A 308 -19.55 -2.46 7.92
C TYR A 308 -18.90 -2.97 6.65
N LEU A 309 -17.65 -2.56 6.38
CA LEU A 309 -16.95 -2.97 5.17
C LEU A 309 -16.73 -4.50 5.13
N SER A 310 -16.59 -5.16 6.30
CA SER A 310 -16.41 -6.63 6.37
C SER A 310 -17.61 -7.43 5.90
N GLU A 311 -18.79 -6.82 5.78
CA GLU A 311 -19.97 -7.49 5.27
C GLU A 311 -19.79 -7.93 3.80
N LEU A 312 -18.95 -7.20 3.03
CA LEU A 312 -18.59 -7.56 1.66
C LEU A 312 -17.69 -8.81 1.57
N ASN A 313 -17.02 -9.20 2.67
CA ASN A 313 -16.21 -10.42 2.71
C ASN A 313 -17.07 -11.69 2.87
N LYS A 314 -18.36 -11.53 3.20
CA LYS A 314 -19.30 -12.63 3.48
C LYS A 314 -20.19 -12.96 2.26
N SER A 315 -20.19 -12.10 1.24
CA SER A 315 -20.93 -12.23 0.00
C SER A 315 -20.05 -12.83 -1.10
#